data_6e300e6be266b423c1004cfeea80a51c
#
_entry.id   6e300e6be266b423c1004cfeea80a51c
#
_cell.length_a   1.000
_cell.length_b   1.000
_cell.length_c   1.000
_cell.angle_alpha   90.00
_cell.angle_beta   90.00
_cell.angle_gamma   90.00
#
_symmetry.space_group_name_H-M   'P 1'
#
loop_
_entity.id
_entity.type
_entity.pdbx_description
1 polymer ?
#
loop_
_entity_poly.entity_id
_entity_poly.type
_entity_poly.pdbx_seq_one_letter_code
_entity_poly.pdbx_strand_id
1 'polypeptide(L)'
;MNEDDRLRRRRAIEMRTPRDNRFHPHTPLASGAEFDAVRRMLERWGPHARKIGDDAAVINPVGDRSIIASTDMSVEGVHFRREWMTPQEIGYRAAAAALSDLAAMGSKPLGVLVAMGIPEEWRPDMDGLSDGIGEAAQIADAPVIGGDLSYSPQLVLTFTVLGTGRDPLLRSAAKPGDIVYVTGRFGGPGAALRELLLRLLDSLSAVPADQGEAEEFTEEYRRAGVQRL
;
A
#
# COMPACT_ATOMS: atom_id res chain seq x y z
N MET A 1 1.93 -28.72 37.56
CA MET A 1 0.75 -28.28 36.79
C MET A 1 0.00 -29.55 36.43
N ASN A 2 -1.11 -29.81 37.10
CA ASN A 2 -1.86 -31.06 36.92
C ASN A 2 -2.77 -30.97 35.65
N GLU A 3 -3.35 -32.11 35.28
CA GLU A 3 -4.17 -32.25 34.08
C GLU A 3 -5.45 -31.40 34.14
N ASP A 4 -5.99 -31.21 35.32
CA ASP A 4 -7.16 -30.35 35.59
C ASP A 4 -6.87 -28.85 35.32
N ASP A 5 -5.66 -28.38 35.62
CA ASP A 5 -5.24 -26.99 35.32
C ASP A 5 -5.08 -26.77 33.82
N ARG A 6 -4.63 -27.78 33.10
CA ARG A 6 -4.55 -27.73 31.63
C ARG A 6 -5.94 -27.72 30.96
N LEU A 7 -6.86 -28.53 31.49
CA LEU A 7 -8.24 -28.58 31.05
C LEU A 7 -9.00 -27.28 31.36
N ARG A 8 -8.80 -26.69 32.52
CA ARG A 8 -9.38 -25.38 32.90
C ARG A 8 -8.84 -24.25 32.00
N ARG A 9 -7.53 -24.25 31.68
CA ARG A 9 -6.95 -23.26 30.74
C ARG A 9 -7.45 -23.46 29.32
N ARG A 10 -7.59 -24.70 28.82
CA ARG A 10 -8.20 -24.96 27.52
C ARG A 10 -9.66 -24.48 27.47
N ARG A 11 -10.47 -24.79 28.47
CA ARG A 11 -11.87 -24.31 28.54
C ARG A 11 -11.96 -22.78 28.67
N ALA A 12 -11.03 -22.14 29.40
CA ALA A 12 -10.97 -20.67 29.48
C ALA A 12 -10.54 -20.01 28.17
N ILE A 13 -9.70 -20.69 27.37
CA ILE A 13 -9.32 -20.23 26.03
C ILE A 13 -10.49 -20.44 25.04
N GLU A 14 -11.19 -21.58 25.13
CA GLU A 14 -12.39 -21.86 24.30
C GLU A 14 -13.58 -20.98 24.65
N MET A 15 -13.71 -20.51 25.92
CA MET A 15 -14.77 -19.56 26.31
C MET A 15 -14.41 -18.10 26.00
N ARG A 16 -13.13 -17.77 25.68
CA ARG A 16 -12.71 -16.43 25.28
C ARG A 16 -12.72 -16.19 23.76
N THR A 17 -12.93 -17.22 22.97
CA THR A 17 -13.30 -17.03 21.57
C THR A 17 -14.78 -16.67 21.53
N PRO A 18 -15.16 -15.44 21.17
CA PRO A 18 -16.56 -15.16 20.89
C PRO A 18 -17.00 -16.16 19.82
N ARG A 19 -17.99 -17.00 20.14
CA ARG A 19 -18.72 -17.81 19.16
C ARG A 19 -19.56 -16.94 18.24
N ASP A 20 -19.02 -15.81 17.80
CA ASP A 20 -19.57 -15.07 16.70
C ASP A 20 -18.90 -15.59 15.42
N ASN A 21 -19.31 -16.82 15.07
CA ASN A 21 -18.96 -17.48 13.82
C ASN A 21 -19.81 -16.90 12.67
N ARG A 22 -20.32 -15.68 12.83
CA ARG A 22 -20.85 -14.93 11.73
C ARG A 22 -19.67 -14.55 10.85
N PHE A 23 -19.65 -15.16 9.69
CA PHE A 23 -18.88 -14.72 8.53
C PHE A 23 -19.10 -13.20 8.42
N HIS A 24 -18.13 -12.41 8.90
CA HIS A 24 -18.15 -10.99 8.58
C HIS A 24 -17.84 -10.94 7.10
N PRO A 25 -18.81 -10.58 6.26
CA PRO A 25 -18.57 -10.52 4.84
C PRO A 25 -17.41 -9.54 4.60
N HIS A 26 -16.54 -9.92 3.69
CA HIS A 26 -15.53 -8.99 3.19
C HIS A 26 -16.27 -7.79 2.57
N THR A 27 -15.68 -6.60 2.69
CA THR A 27 -16.17 -5.44 1.94
C THR A 27 -16.17 -5.80 0.45
N PRO A 28 -17.23 -5.48 -0.32
CA PRO A 28 -17.28 -5.81 -1.73
C PRO A 28 -16.04 -5.24 -2.46
N LEU A 29 -15.25 -6.12 -3.06
CA LEU A 29 -14.10 -5.73 -3.85
C LEU A 29 -14.57 -5.18 -5.21
N ALA A 30 -13.87 -4.16 -5.72
CA ALA A 30 -14.10 -3.62 -7.05
C ALA A 30 -13.87 -4.67 -8.15
N SER A 31 -14.18 -4.34 -9.40
CA SER A 31 -13.86 -5.17 -10.56
C SER A 31 -12.44 -4.91 -11.05
N GLY A 32 -11.80 -5.91 -11.66
CA GLY A 32 -10.48 -5.80 -12.26
C GLY A 32 -9.58 -6.98 -11.93
N ALA A 33 -8.53 -7.17 -12.71
CA ALA A 33 -7.65 -8.34 -12.63
C ALA A 33 -6.99 -8.53 -11.26
N GLU A 34 -6.60 -7.44 -10.61
CA GLU A 34 -6.04 -7.44 -9.25
C GLU A 34 -7.08 -7.96 -8.25
N PHE A 35 -8.28 -7.38 -8.25
CA PHE A 35 -9.35 -7.81 -7.35
C PHE A 35 -9.83 -9.23 -7.63
N ASP A 36 -9.76 -9.71 -8.89
CA ASP A 36 -10.02 -11.09 -9.24
C ASP A 36 -8.97 -12.04 -8.64
N ALA A 37 -7.70 -11.63 -8.62
CA ALA A 37 -6.64 -12.38 -7.95
C ALA A 37 -6.86 -12.41 -6.42
N VAL A 38 -7.20 -11.28 -5.80
CA VAL A 38 -7.53 -11.21 -4.37
C VAL A 38 -8.71 -12.14 -4.05
N ARG A 39 -9.81 -12.13 -4.83
CA ARG A 39 -10.95 -13.04 -4.63
C ARG A 39 -10.52 -14.51 -4.61
N ARG A 40 -9.69 -14.94 -5.59
CA ARG A 40 -9.17 -16.31 -5.62
C ARG A 40 -8.31 -16.67 -4.41
N MET A 41 -7.53 -15.71 -3.89
CA MET A 41 -6.77 -15.92 -2.65
C MET A 41 -7.70 -16.06 -1.44
N LEU A 42 -8.72 -15.20 -1.33
CA LEU A 42 -9.70 -15.26 -0.23
C LEU A 42 -10.46 -16.58 -0.21
N GLU A 43 -10.86 -17.11 -1.39
CA GLU A 43 -11.49 -18.44 -1.50
C GLU A 43 -10.57 -19.54 -0.98
N ARG A 44 -9.27 -19.48 -1.25
CA ARG A 44 -8.30 -20.48 -0.78
C ARG A 44 -8.02 -20.36 0.72
N TRP A 45 -7.94 -19.15 1.24
CA TRP A 45 -7.71 -18.88 2.67
C TRP A 45 -8.94 -19.15 3.52
N GLY A 46 -10.12 -19.05 2.94
CA GLY A 46 -11.39 -19.33 3.62
C GLY A 46 -11.49 -18.63 4.98
N PRO A 47 -11.72 -19.37 6.09
CA PRO A 47 -11.89 -18.79 7.41
C PRO A 47 -10.62 -18.13 8.00
N HIS A 48 -9.47 -18.30 7.36
CA HIS A 48 -8.21 -17.67 7.79
C HIS A 48 -8.08 -16.22 7.28
N ALA A 49 -8.89 -15.82 6.30
CA ALA A 49 -8.98 -14.43 5.84
C ALA A 49 -10.21 -13.75 6.44
N ARG A 50 -10.06 -12.55 6.98
CA ARG A 50 -11.17 -11.84 7.65
C ARG A 50 -11.14 -10.36 7.36
N LYS A 51 -12.32 -9.76 7.12
CA LYS A 51 -12.54 -8.30 7.02
C LYS A 51 -11.64 -7.62 5.99
N ILE A 52 -11.43 -8.26 4.84
CA ILE A 52 -10.65 -7.69 3.74
C ILE A 52 -11.56 -6.87 2.83
N GLY A 53 -11.06 -5.75 2.29
CA GLY A 53 -11.74 -4.91 1.32
C GLY A 53 -11.81 -3.42 1.65
N ASP A 54 -11.40 -3.02 2.87
CA ASP A 54 -11.22 -1.62 3.25
C ASP A 54 -9.75 -1.18 3.03
N ASP A 55 -9.46 0.11 3.19
CA ASP A 55 -8.13 0.70 3.02
C ASP A 55 -7.13 0.17 4.06
N ALA A 56 -7.59 -0.23 5.23
CA ALA A 56 -6.77 -0.84 6.26
C ALA A 56 -7.53 -1.90 7.07
N ALA A 57 -6.80 -2.85 7.62
CA ALA A 57 -7.35 -3.85 8.51
C ALA A 57 -7.70 -3.24 9.87
N VAL A 58 -8.89 -3.54 10.39
CA VAL A 58 -9.29 -3.21 11.75
C VAL A 58 -9.13 -4.44 12.63
N ILE A 59 -8.14 -4.39 13.51
CA ILE A 59 -7.86 -5.44 14.48
C ILE A 59 -8.60 -5.09 15.77
N ASN A 60 -9.40 -6.03 16.28
CA ASN A 60 -10.19 -5.80 17.48
C ASN A 60 -9.31 -5.44 18.68
N PRO A 61 -9.69 -4.44 19.47
CA PRO A 61 -8.81 -3.79 20.42
C PRO A 61 -8.60 -4.59 21.69
N VAL A 62 -7.51 -4.18 22.35
CA VAL A 62 -7.42 -4.30 23.81
C VAL A 62 -7.85 -2.94 24.38
N GLY A 63 -9.06 -2.85 24.95
CA GLY A 63 -9.64 -1.60 25.44
C GLY A 63 -10.69 -0.97 24.50
N ASP A 64 -10.77 0.36 24.47
CA ASP A 64 -11.78 1.14 23.75
C ASP A 64 -11.34 1.61 22.35
N ARG A 65 -10.14 1.20 21.90
CA ARG A 65 -9.57 1.58 20.60
C ARG A 65 -9.22 0.37 19.77
N SER A 66 -9.44 0.47 18.47
CA SER A 66 -8.97 -0.49 17.49
C SER A 66 -7.55 -0.16 17.04
N ILE A 67 -6.77 -1.19 16.70
CA ILE A 67 -5.56 -1.04 15.93
C ILE A 67 -5.94 -1.13 14.45
N ILE A 68 -5.46 -0.18 13.68
CA ILE A 68 -5.64 -0.09 12.25
C ILE A 68 -4.28 -0.34 11.60
N ALA A 69 -4.22 -1.26 10.64
CA ALA A 69 -2.98 -1.62 9.96
C ALA A 69 -3.20 -1.74 8.45
N SER A 70 -2.32 -1.13 7.67
CA SER A 70 -2.25 -1.33 6.23
C SER A 70 -0.82 -1.63 5.81
N THR A 71 -0.66 -2.22 4.63
CA THR A 71 0.64 -2.37 4.00
C THR A 71 0.53 -1.98 2.54
N ASP A 72 1.52 -1.23 2.07
CA ASP A 72 1.61 -0.74 0.70
C ASP A 72 3.01 -0.98 0.15
N MET A 73 3.12 -1.17 -1.16
CA MET A 73 4.36 -1.48 -1.84
C MET A 73 4.57 -0.54 -3.02
N SER A 74 5.77 0.01 -3.14
CA SER A 74 6.21 0.78 -4.29
C SER A 74 7.38 0.08 -4.97
N VAL A 75 7.24 -0.20 -6.27
CA VAL A 75 8.20 -0.96 -7.08
C VAL A 75 8.66 -0.10 -8.23
N GLU A 76 9.97 -0.05 -8.44
CA GLU A 76 10.59 0.65 -9.58
C GLU A 76 10.06 0.10 -10.91
N GLY A 77 9.87 0.96 -11.91
CA GLY A 77 9.31 0.61 -13.21
C GLY A 77 7.79 0.41 -13.21
N VAL A 78 7.17 0.20 -12.03
CA VAL A 78 5.72 0.05 -11.86
C VAL A 78 5.09 1.30 -11.27
N HIS A 79 5.57 1.75 -10.12
CA HIS A 79 4.99 2.87 -9.38
C HIS A 79 5.77 4.18 -9.54
N PHE A 80 7.02 4.11 -9.90
CA PHE A 80 7.91 5.24 -10.14
C PHE A 80 9.03 4.84 -11.10
N ARG A 81 9.72 5.85 -11.63
CA ARG A 81 10.93 5.71 -12.43
C ARG A 81 12.00 6.65 -11.90
N ARG A 82 13.24 6.15 -11.83
CA ARG A 82 14.40 6.90 -11.38
C ARG A 82 14.66 8.16 -12.22
N GLU A 83 14.36 8.08 -13.53
CA GLU A 83 14.56 9.18 -14.47
C GLU A 83 13.56 10.34 -14.26
N TRP A 84 12.46 10.10 -13.53
CA TRP A 84 11.38 11.08 -13.38
C TRP A 84 11.30 11.68 -11.98
N MET A 85 11.96 11.10 -11.00
CA MET A 85 11.86 11.50 -9.62
C MET A 85 13.21 11.37 -8.92
N THR A 86 13.50 12.30 -8.03
CA THR A 86 14.65 12.19 -7.14
C THR A 86 14.44 11.07 -6.10
N PRO A 87 15.51 10.52 -5.53
CA PRO A 87 15.40 9.53 -4.45
C PRO A 87 14.53 10.02 -3.28
N GLN A 88 14.67 11.29 -2.89
CA GLN A 88 13.86 11.91 -1.84
C GLN A 88 12.37 11.93 -2.20
N GLU A 89 12.01 12.35 -3.41
CA GLU A 89 10.63 12.34 -3.88
C GLU A 89 10.03 10.93 -3.94
N ILE A 90 10.82 9.94 -4.34
CA ILE A 90 10.41 8.53 -4.36
C ILE A 90 10.10 8.04 -2.94
N GLY A 91 11.02 8.27 -2.00
CA GLY A 91 10.83 7.91 -0.59
C GLY A 91 9.62 8.58 0.04
N TYR A 92 9.48 9.90 -0.17
CA TYR A 92 8.36 10.67 0.33
C TYR A 92 7.01 10.16 -0.22
N ARG A 93 6.91 10.03 -1.54
CA ARG A 93 5.69 9.58 -2.20
C ARG A 93 5.26 8.20 -1.74
N ALA A 94 6.20 7.25 -1.63
CA ALA A 94 5.91 5.89 -1.25
C ALA A 94 5.42 5.80 0.21
N ALA A 95 6.06 6.51 1.14
CA ALA A 95 5.63 6.58 2.53
C ALA A 95 4.29 7.31 2.70
N ALA A 96 4.10 8.43 1.99
CA ALA A 96 2.85 9.19 2.02
C ALA A 96 1.66 8.39 1.47
N ALA A 97 1.86 7.58 0.42
CA ALA A 97 0.83 6.69 -0.10
C ALA A 97 0.34 5.70 0.96
N ALA A 98 1.25 4.98 1.61
CA ALA A 98 0.88 4.05 2.69
C ALA A 98 0.20 4.74 3.88
N LEU A 99 0.69 5.91 4.30
CA LEU A 99 0.10 6.69 5.39
C LEU A 99 -1.29 7.23 5.05
N SER A 100 -1.60 7.41 3.77
CA SER A 100 -2.92 7.88 3.33
C SER A 100 -4.05 6.91 3.69
N ASP A 101 -3.79 5.61 3.79
CA ASP A 101 -4.76 4.61 4.22
C ASP A 101 -5.21 4.84 5.67
N LEU A 102 -4.28 5.21 6.56
CA LEU A 102 -4.63 5.57 7.94
C LEU A 102 -5.48 6.84 7.98
N ALA A 103 -5.17 7.81 7.12
CA ALA A 103 -5.95 9.03 7.01
C ALA A 103 -7.36 8.76 6.47
N ALA A 104 -7.50 7.89 5.46
CA ALA A 104 -8.79 7.46 4.92
C ALA A 104 -9.68 6.79 5.98
N MET A 105 -9.07 6.04 6.89
CA MET A 105 -9.76 5.39 8.01
C MET A 105 -10.00 6.30 9.22
N GLY A 106 -9.59 7.58 9.16
CA GLY A 106 -9.71 8.54 10.27
C GLY A 106 -8.92 8.12 11.51
N SER A 107 -7.81 7.38 11.33
CA SER A 107 -7.00 6.85 12.42
C SER A 107 -5.82 7.74 12.75
N LYS A 108 -5.42 7.73 14.04
CA LYS A 108 -4.19 8.39 14.46
C LYS A 108 -3.01 7.44 14.22
N PRO A 109 -1.95 7.86 13.49
CA PRO A 109 -0.77 7.03 13.31
C PRO A 109 -0.08 6.67 14.63
N LEU A 110 0.47 5.47 14.70
CA LEU A 110 1.31 4.96 15.80
C LEU A 110 2.75 4.75 15.35
N GLY A 111 2.95 4.41 14.08
CA GLY A 111 4.27 4.21 13.52
C GLY A 111 4.27 3.51 12.17
N VAL A 112 5.45 3.46 11.57
CA VAL A 112 5.70 2.88 10.25
C VAL A 112 6.82 1.86 10.35
N LEU A 113 6.63 0.69 9.76
CA LEU A 113 7.68 -0.28 9.45
C LEU A 113 8.03 -0.16 7.98
N VAL A 114 9.34 -0.14 7.68
CA VAL A 114 9.85 0.05 6.32
C VAL A 114 10.73 -1.13 5.93
N ALA A 115 10.27 -1.96 4.99
CA ALA A 115 11.10 -3.01 4.39
C ALA A 115 11.53 -2.59 2.99
N MET A 116 12.82 -2.67 2.70
CA MET A 116 13.40 -2.23 1.43
C MET A 116 14.22 -3.33 0.77
N GLY A 117 13.91 -3.64 -0.48
CA GLY A 117 14.76 -4.40 -1.38
C GLY A 117 15.60 -3.42 -2.21
N ILE A 118 16.91 -3.39 -1.99
CA ILE A 118 17.82 -2.38 -2.55
C ILE A 118 18.77 -3.02 -3.57
N PRO A 119 18.68 -2.63 -4.86
CA PRO A 119 19.71 -2.98 -5.84
C PRO A 119 21.03 -2.26 -5.57
N GLU A 120 22.14 -2.81 -6.07
CA GLU A 120 23.45 -2.24 -5.87
C GLU A 120 23.58 -0.80 -6.39
N GLU A 121 22.95 -0.50 -7.52
CA GLU A 121 22.94 0.82 -8.15
C GLU A 121 22.16 1.88 -7.36
N TRP A 122 21.33 1.49 -6.40
CA TRP A 122 20.58 2.40 -5.54
C TRP A 122 21.27 2.70 -4.21
N ARG A 123 22.37 2.00 -3.88
CA ARG A 123 23.10 2.24 -2.62
C ARG A 123 23.56 3.68 -2.43
N PRO A 124 24.04 4.40 -3.46
CA PRO A 124 24.41 5.80 -3.32
C PRO A 124 23.24 6.74 -3.02
N ASP A 125 22.03 6.34 -3.34
CA ASP A 125 20.80 7.15 -3.23
C ASP A 125 20.01 6.87 -1.94
N MET A 126 20.50 5.97 -1.07
CA MET A 126 19.79 5.56 0.15
C MET A 126 19.53 6.72 1.12
N ASP A 127 20.44 7.67 1.21
CA ASP A 127 20.24 8.85 2.07
C ASP A 127 19.07 9.68 1.58
N GLY A 128 18.97 9.92 0.27
CA GLY A 128 17.82 10.63 -0.31
C GLY A 128 16.49 9.90 -0.11
N LEU A 129 16.46 8.58 -0.31
CA LEU A 129 15.28 7.76 -0.02
C LEU A 129 14.87 7.90 1.45
N SER A 130 15.85 7.81 2.36
CA SER A 130 15.61 7.89 3.81
C SER A 130 15.10 9.29 4.23
N ASP A 131 15.66 10.34 3.64
CA ASP A 131 15.22 11.73 3.90
C ASP A 131 13.75 11.91 3.50
N GLY A 132 13.35 11.44 2.31
CA GLY A 132 11.96 11.53 1.87
C GLY A 132 11.00 10.73 2.75
N ILE A 133 11.37 9.50 3.13
CA ILE A 133 10.59 8.67 4.05
C ILE A 133 10.44 9.39 5.39
N GLY A 134 11.53 9.92 5.93
CA GLY A 134 11.55 10.65 7.19
C GLY A 134 10.68 11.90 7.18
N GLU A 135 10.69 12.65 6.08
CA GLU A 135 9.85 13.84 5.88
C GLU A 135 8.35 13.47 5.90
N ALA A 136 7.94 12.46 5.15
CA ALA A 136 6.55 11.99 5.16
C ALA A 136 6.10 11.49 6.54
N ALA A 137 6.96 10.75 7.23
CA ALA A 137 6.73 10.25 8.58
C ALA A 137 6.57 11.40 9.59
N GLN A 138 7.42 12.44 9.49
CA GLN A 138 7.36 13.62 10.34
C GLN A 138 6.06 14.41 10.11
N ILE A 139 5.68 14.67 8.86
CA ILE A 139 4.44 15.38 8.53
C ILE A 139 3.21 14.67 9.07
N ALA A 140 3.20 13.33 9.02
CA ALA A 140 2.09 12.52 9.49
C ALA A 140 2.11 12.25 11.01
N ASP A 141 3.11 12.72 11.76
CA ASP A 141 3.35 12.34 13.17
C ASP A 141 3.38 10.80 13.35
N ALA A 142 4.04 10.11 12.43
CA ALA A 142 4.12 8.66 12.33
C ALA A 142 5.58 8.19 12.39
N PRO A 143 6.18 7.99 13.57
CA PRO A 143 7.60 7.63 13.67
C PRO A 143 7.90 6.32 12.95
N VAL A 144 9.06 6.24 12.30
CA VAL A 144 9.60 4.96 11.81
C VAL A 144 10.02 4.14 13.02
N ILE A 145 9.41 2.97 13.20
CA ILE A 145 9.59 2.12 14.39
C ILE A 145 10.36 0.83 14.11
N GLY A 146 10.79 0.60 12.88
CA GLY A 146 11.59 -0.55 12.47
C GLY A 146 11.45 -0.85 11.00
N GLY A 147 12.01 -1.98 10.57
CA GLY A 147 11.98 -2.42 9.18
C GLY A 147 13.00 -3.49 8.88
N ASP A 148 13.26 -3.70 7.60
CA ASP A 148 14.24 -4.65 7.08
C ASP A 148 14.92 -4.11 5.83
N LEU A 149 16.17 -4.53 5.60
CA LEU A 149 16.95 -4.22 4.41
C LEU A 149 17.48 -5.50 3.79
N SER A 150 17.16 -5.70 2.53
CA SER A 150 17.65 -6.84 1.76
C SER A 150 18.12 -6.41 0.38
N TYR A 151 18.99 -7.23 -0.22
CA TYR A 151 19.27 -7.10 -1.64
C TYR A 151 18.04 -7.49 -2.47
N SER A 152 17.82 -6.76 -3.56
CA SER A 152 16.82 -7.07 -4.58
C SER A 152 17.34 -6.64 -5.95
N PRO A 153 16.99 -7.31 -7.05
CA PRO A 153 17.36 -6.87 -8.40
C PRO A 153 16.65 -5.58 -8.85
N GLN A 154 15.67 -5.10 -8.09
CA GLN A 154 14.85 -3.92 -8.39
C GLN A 154 14.55 -3.21 -7.07
N LEU A 155 14.47 -1.85 -7.09
CA LEU A 155 14.09 -1.11 -5.88
C LEU A 155 12.65 -1.41 -5.52
N VAL A 156 12.46 -1.93 -4.31
CA VAL A 156 11.16 -2.22 -3.72
C VAL A 156 11.09 -1.57 -2.35
N LEU A 157 10.10 -0.73 -2.13
CA LEU A 157 9.82 -0.08 -0.86
C LEU A 157 8.48 -0.60 -0.35
N THR A 158 8.48 -1.25 0.80
CA THR A 158 7.25 -1.76 1.43
C THR A 158 7.06 -1.09 2.78
N PHE A 159 5.90 -0.53 2.98
CA PHE A 159 5.51 0.16 4.20
C PHE A 159 4.39 -0.60 4.88
N THR A 160 4.57 -0.90 6.17
CA THR A 160 3.46 -1.33 7.02
C THR A 160 3.18 -0.20 8.00
N VAL A 161 1.99 0.38 7.91
CA VAL A 161 1.56 1.50 8.74
C VAL A 161 0.60 1.03 9.81
N LEU A 162 0.83 1.50 11.02
CA LEU A 162 0.02 1.18 12.19
C LEU A 162 -0.64 2.45 12.72
N GLY A 163 -1.91 2.35 13.01
CA GLY A 163 -2.70 3.44 13.58
C GLY A 163 -3.67 2.97 14.65
N THR A 164 -4.36 3.90 15.27
CA THR A 164 -5.39 3.61 16.29
C THR A 164 -6.58 4.55 16.13
N GLY A 165 -7.78 4.03 16.39
CA GLY A 165 -9.02 4.80 16.37
C GLY A 165 -10.10 4.11 17.20
N ARG A 166 -11.13 4.87 17.64
CA ARG A 166 -12.31 4.30 18.28
C ARG A 166 -13.30 3.79 17.24
N ASP A 167 -13.59 4.62 16.27
CA ASP A 167 -14.61 4.38 15.24
C ASP A 167 -13.96 4.58 13.86
N PRO A 168 -13.20 3.58 13.34
CA PRO A 168 -12.56 3.71 12.03
C PRO A 168 -13.61 3.85 10.93
N LEU A 169 -13.35 4.75 9.98
CA LEU A 169 -14.19 4.96 8.82
C LEU A 169 -14.02 3.79 7.84
N LEU A 170 -15.12 3.18 7.46
CA LEU A 170 -15.15 2.05 6.53
C LEU A 170 -15.75 2.50 5.19
N ARG A 171 -15.29 1.91 4.09
CA ARG A 171 -15.85 2.13 2.74
C ARG A 171 -17.35 1.83 2.67
N SER A 172 -17.82 0.90 3.48
CA SER A 172 -19.22 0.51 3.56
C SER A 172 -20.10 1.44 4.41
N ALA A 173 -19.54 2.48 5.04
CA ALA A 173 -20.25 3.33 5.99
C ALA A 173 -21.05 4.47 5.33
N ALA A 174 -20.75 4.83 4.08
CA ALA A 174 -21.40 5.93 3.36
C ALA A 174 -22.89 5.68 3.12
N LYS A 175 -23.70 6.72 3.26
CA LYS A 175 -25.16 6.67 3.12
C LYS A 175 -25.63 7.75 2.14
N PRO A 176 -26.79 7.55 1.49
CA PRO A 176 -27.43 8.60 0.69
C PRO A 176 -27.65 9.87 1.53
N GLY A 177 -27.17 11.00 1.03
CA GLY A 177 -27.22 12.28 1.73
C GLY A 177 -25.91 12.71 2.39
N ASP A 178 -24.90 11.82 2.49
CA ASP A 178 -23.56 12.17 2.94
C ASP A 178 -22.89 13.10 1.93
N ILE A 179 -22.06 14.02 2.46
CA ILE A 179 -21.30 14.96 1.64
C ILE A 179 -19.96 14.33 1.28
N VAL A 180 -19.61 14.37 0.00
CA VAL A 180 -18.31 13.91 -0.50
C VAL A 180 -17.31 15.06 -0.44
N TYR A 181 -16.21 14.85 0.29
CA TYR A 181 -15.10 15.79 0.37
C TYR A 181 -13.90 15.26 -0.40
N VAL A 182 -13.09 16.20 -0.90
CA VAL A 182 -11.82 15.92 -1.57
C VAL A 182 -10.72 16.80 -0.99
N THR A 183 -9.49 16.30 -0.89
CA THR A 183 -8.34 16.98 -0.28
C THR A 183 -7.47 17.70 -1.31
N GLY A 184 -8.06 18.31 -2.32
CA GLY A 184 -7.30 19.03 -3.34
C GLY A 184 -7.92 18.92 -4.72
N ARG A 185 -7.13 19.24 -5.76
CA ARG A 185 -7.56 19.13 -7.15
C ARG A 185 -7.18 17.78 -7.74
N PHE A 186 -8.10 17.18 -8.48
CA PHE A 186 -7.84 15.96 -9.23
C PHE A 186 -7.22 16.22 -10.60
N GLY A 187 -6.53 15.20 -11.13
CA GLY A 187 -6.02 15.15 -12.49
C GLY A 187 -4.60 15.67 -12.68
N GLY A 188 -4.04 16.41 -11.74
CA GLY A 188 -2.67 16.95 -11.84
C GLY A 188 -1.61 15.89 -12.04
N PRO A 189 -1.51 14.86 -11.19
CA PRO A 189 -0.53 13.77 -11.35
C PRO A 189 -0.70 13.00 -12.66
N GLY A 190 -1.95 12.73 -13.08
CA GLY A 190 -2.21 12.07 -14.36
C GLY A 190 -1.80 12.90 -15.56
N ALA A 191 -2.02 14.22 -15.53
CA ALA A 191 -1.57 15.13 -16.57
C ALA A 191 -0.03 15.20 -16.66
N ALA A 192 0.66 15.27 -15.50
CA ALA A 192 2.11 15.26 -15.45
C ALA A 192 2.71 13.95 -15.98
N LEU A 193 2.14 12.80 -15.58
CA LEU A 193 2.55 11.50 -16.09
C LEU A 193 2.38 11.40 -17.62
N ARG A 194 1.24 11.87 -18.14
CA ARG A 194 1.01 11.89 -19.58
C ARG A 194 2.07 12.72 -20.32
N GLU A 195 2.44 13.88 -19.80
CA GLU A 195 3.46 14.73 -20.41
C GLU A 195 4.84 14.07 -20.38
N LEU A 196 5.22 13.44 -19.27
CA LEU A 196 6.47 12.68 -19.16
C LEU A 196 6.54 11.54 -20.18
N LEU A 197 5.44 10.79 -20.34
CA LEU A 197 5.36 9.70 -21.31
C LEU A 197 5.45 10.22 -22.76
N LEU A 198 4.82 11.34 -23.09
CA LEU A 198 4.92 11.94 -24.42
C LEU A 198 6.36 12.39 -24.72
N ARG A 199 7.03 13.06 -23.80
CA ARG A 199 8.45 13.45 -23.97
C ARG A 199 9.35 12.23 -24.15
N LEU A 200 9.10 11.15 -23.44
CA LEU A 200 9.84 9.91 -23.61
C LEU A 200 9.64 9.31 -25.00
N LEU A 201 8.39 9.25 -25.48
CA LEU A 201 8.07 8.77 -26.83
C LEU A 201 8.72 9.64 -27.92
N ASP A 202 8.71 10.96 -27.77
CA ASP A 202 9.38 11.88 -28.69
C ASP A 202 10.90 11.64 -28.72
N SER A 203 11.52 11.43 -27.57
CA SER A 203 12.95 11.14 -27.48
C SER A 203 13.34 9.80 -28.14
N LEU A 204 12.52 8.77 -27.98
CA LEU A 204 12.70 7.46 -28.61
C LEU A 204 12.49 7.53 -30.13
N SER A 205 11.53 8.33 -30.59
CA SER A 205 11.26 8.53 -32.03
C SER A 205 12.36 9.32 -32.75
N ALA A 206 13.17 10.07 -32.01
CA ALA A 206 14.32 10.81 -32.52
C ALA A 206 15.59 9.95 -32.67
N VAL A 207 15.60 8.72 -32.13
CA VAL A 207 16.72 7.77 -32.31
C VAL A 207 16.60 7.09 -33.67
N PRO A 208 17.67 7.03 -34.50
CA PRO A 208 17.64 6.35 -35.81
C PRO A 208 17.20 4.89 -35.68
N ALA A 209 16.37 4.41 -36.60
CA ALA A 209 15.66 3.13 -36.55
C ALA A 209 16.55 1.86 -36.62
N ASP A 210 17.85 1.98 -36.49
CA ASP A 210 18.80 0.88 -36.62
C ASP A 210 19.14 0.19 -35.24
N GLN A 211 18.49 0.64 -34.18
CA GLN A 211 18.62 0.02 -32.85
C GLN A 211 17.29 -0.64 -32.46
N GLY A 212 17.18 -1.96 -32.69
CA GLY A 212 15.96 -2.75 -32.41
C GLY A 212 15.39 -2.67 -30.98
N GLU A 213 16.17 -2.18 -30.01
CA GLU A 213 15.74 -1.94 -28.62
C GLU A 213 14.68 -0.83 -28.52
N ALA A 214 14.68 0.16 -29.41
CA ALA A 214 13.73 1.28 -29.39
C ALA A 214 12.31 0.84 -29.81
N GLU A 215 12.20 -0.12 -30.73
CA GLU A 215 10.90 -0.66 -31.17
C GLU A 215 10.26 -1.55 -30.10
N GLU A 216 11.06 -2.39 -29.45
CA GLU A 216 10.59 -3.28 -28.38
C GLU A 216 10.07 -2.50 -27.17
N PHE A 217 10.79 -1.45 -26.78
CA PHE A 217 10.39 -0.56 -25.67
C PHE A 217 9.12 0.25 -26.00
N THR A 218 8.99 0.75 -27.23
CA THR A 218 7.80 1.48 -27.68
C THR A 218 6.56 0.58 -27.72
N GLU A 219 6.72 -0.68 -28.10
CA GLU A 219 5.64 -1.67 -28.14
C GLU A 219 5.21 -2.10 -26.72
N GLU A 220 6.16 -2.26 -25.81
CA GLU A 220 5.88 -2.54 -24.38
C GLU A 220 5.04 -1.42 -23.75
N TYR A 221 5.35 -0.15 -24.03
CA TYR A 221 4.57 1.00 -23.56
C TYR A 221 3.19 1.09 -24.17
N ARG A 222 3.04 0.77 -25.44
CA ARG A 222 1.71 0.67 -26.07
C ARG A 222 0.88 -0.43 -25.44
N ARG A 223 1.48 -1.58 -25.12
CA ARG A 223 0.79 -2.70 -24.43
C ARG A 223 0.45 -2.37 -22.98
N ALA A 224 1.29 -1.60 -22.30
CA ALA A 224 1.06 -1.18 -20.90
C ALA A 224 -0.11 -0.19 -20.72
N GLY A 225 -0.75 0.25 -21.80
CA GLY A 225 -2.03 0.95 -21.70
C GLY A 225 -1.99 2.46 -21.79
N VAL A 226 -0.95 3.06 -22.41
CA VAL A 226 -0.96 4.50 -22.76
C VAL A 226 -2.18 4.86 -23.64
N GLN A 227 -2.82 3.88 -24.25
CA GLN A 227 -4.09 4.05 -24.99
C GLN A 227 -5.34 4.14 -24.09
N ARG A 228 -5.23 3.97 -22.76
CA ARG A 228 -6.36 3.99 -21.83
C ARG A 228 -6.37 5.21 -20.89
N LEU A 229 -5.50 6.16 -21.08
CA LEU A 229 -5.54 7.48 -20.48
C LEU A 229 -6.06 8.47 -21.52
#